data_391468451c4ff23c28963de360c590e5
#
_entry.id   391468451c4ff23c28963de360c590e5
#
_cell.length_a   1.000
_cell.length_b   1.000
_cell.length_c   1.000
_cell.angle_alpha   90.00
_cell.angle_beta   90.00
_cell.angle_gamma   90.00
#
_symmetry.space_group_name_H-M   'P 1'
#
loop_
_entity.id
_entity.type
_entity.pdbx_description
1 polymer ?
#
loop_
_entity_poly.entity_id
_entity_poly.type
_entity_poly.pdbx_seq_one_letter_code
_entity_poly.pdbx_strand_id
1 'polypeptide(L)'
;ATEDGDTTVIDLLPQELRRIGLFPCGRLDKNTHGFVLLTNNGELAHFLLSPKHHVKKKYYFETKFPLSSEDKTALEGGVDIGGYITAPCEVELIGEKKAVITLTEGKYHQIKLMLAAVHNQVIYLKRISFAEISLDSTLEEGSWRYLSDSEIEILERRF
;
A
#
# COMPACT_ATOMS: atom_id res chain seq x y z
N ALA A 1 8.34 10.21 -5.39
CA ALA A 1 8.02 11.03 -6.57
C ALA A 1 9.29 11.45 -7.28
N THR A 2 9.22 11.56 -8.59
CA THR A 2 10.37 11.97 -9.41
C THR A 2 10.33 13.45 -9.76
N GLU A 3 9.28 14.16 -9.37
CA GLU A 3 8.92 15.44 -9.95
C GLU A 3 9.36 16.66 -9.13
N ASP A 4 9.61 16.49 -7.86
CA ASP A 4 9.81 17.63 -6.95
C ASP A 4 11.22 17.73 -6.38
N GLY A 5 12.21 17.08 -7.00
CA GLY A 5 13.57 17.09 -6.52
C GLY A 5 13.81 16.28 -5.24
N ASP A 6 12.79 15.60 -4.75
CA ASP A 6 12.92 14.70 -3.61
C ASP A 6 13.67 13.42 -4.01
N THR A 7 14.40 12.81 -3.06
CA THR A 7 14.97 11.48 -3.23
C THR A 7 13.85 10.46 -3.42
N THR A 8 13.97 9.62 -4.44
CA THR A 8 12.97 8.62 -4.77
C THR A 8 13.48 7.22 -4.42
N VAL A 9 12.56 6.22 -4.45
CA VAL A 9 12.94 4.83 -4.25
C VAL A 9 13.94 4.34 -5.29
N ILE A 10 13.91 4.90 -6.51
CA ILE A 10 14.85 4.54 -7.57
C ILE A 10 16.27 4.97 -7.20
N ASP A 11 16.41 6.07 -6.49
CA ASP A 11 17.73 6.57 -6.04
C ASP A 11 18.41 5.63 -5.05
N LEU A 12 17.67 4.71 -4.42
CA LEU A 12 18.20 3.72 -3.51
C LEU A 12 18.83 2.52 -4.20
N LEU A 13 18.63 2.41 -5.53
CA LEU A 13 19.10 1.28 -6.31
C LEU A 13 20.52 1.50 -6.83
N PRO A 14 21.30 0.42 -7.05
CA PRO A 14 22.58 0.53 -7.73
C PRO A 14 22.39 1.03 -9.16
N GLN A 15 23.44 1.61 -9.73
CA GLN A 15 23.39 2.27 -11.04
C GLN A 15 22.91 1.34 -12.16
N GLU A 16 23.29 0.07 -12.11
CA GLU A 16 22.89 -0.91 -13.12
C GLU A 16 21.37 -1.08 -13.16
N LEU A 17 20.71 -1.05 -12.03
CA LEU A 17 19.26 -1.17 -11.95
C LEU A 17 18.54 0.14 -12.29
N ARG A 18 19.17 1.27 -12.00
CA ARG A 18 18.59 2.58 -12.38
C ARG A 18 18.52 2.78 -13.90
N ARG A 19 19.37 2.10 -14.65
CA ARG A 19 19.46 2.23 -16.12
C ARG A 19 18.40 1.44 -16.89
N ILE A 20 17.77 0.44 -16.29
CA ILE A 20 16.84 -0.43 -16.99
C ILE A 20 15.41 0.07 -17.03
N GLY A 21 15.17 1.31 -16.60
CA GLY A 21 13.87 1.94 -16.71
C GLY A 21 12.84 1.45 -15.69
N LEU A 22 13.29 1.06 -14.50
CA LEU A 22 12.37 0.66 -13.43
C LEU A 22 11.54 1.83 -12.94
N PHE A 23 10.29 1.53 -12.59
CA PHE A 23 9.38 2.48 -11.98
C PHE A 23 8.54 1.80 -10.91
N PRO A 24 8.03 2.55 -9.91
CA PRO A 24 7.16 1.96 -8.89
C PRO A 24 5.82 1.52 -9.49
N CYS A 25 5.40 0.31 -9.15
CA CYS A 25 4.07 -0.15 -9.43
C CYS A 25 3.15 0.38 -8.31
N GLY A 26 2.59 1.56 -8.56
CA GLY A 26 1.87 2.33 -7.55
C GLY A 26 2.80 3.20 -6.72
N ARG A 27 2.20 4.13 -6.00
CA ARG A 27 2.93 5.12 -5.20
C ARG A 27 2.59 4.96 -3.74
N LEU A 28 3.57 5.21 -2.89
CA LEU A 28 3.34 5.44 -1.47
C LEU A 28 3.39 6.95 -1.22
N ASP A 29 2.58 7.42 -0.27
CA ASP A 29 2.68 8.79 0.21
C ASP A 29 4.04 9.00 0.86
N LYS A 30 4.53 10.24 0.87
CA LYS A 30 5.86 10.59 1.34
C LYS A 30 6.19 10.01 2.72
N ASN A 31 5.21 9.98 3.63
CA ASN A 31 5.37 9.51 4.99
C ASN A 31 4.89 8.07 5.21
N THR A 32 4.58 7.35 4.14
CA THR A 32 4.16 5.96 4.21
C THR A 32 5.36 5.05 3.99
N HIS A 33 5.49 4.05 4.84
CA HIS A 33 6.56 3.06 4.78
C HIS A 33 6.11 1.81 4.03
N GLY A 34 7.05 0.90 3.78
CA GLY A 34 6.74 -0.46 3.44
C GLY A 34 6.99 -0.85 2.00
N PHE A 35 6.19 -1.76 1.53
CA PHE A 35 6.39 -2.48 0.28
C PHE A 35 6.22 -1.58 -0.94
N VAL A 36 7.21 -1.55 -1.81
CA VAL A 36 7.15 -0.93 -3.13
C VAL A 36 7.62 -1.96 -4.15
N LEU A 37 6.77 -2.29 -5.10
CA LEU A 37 7.12 -3.16 -6.21
C LEU A 37 7.69 -2.30 -7.34
N LEU A 38 8.90 -2.61 -7.77
CA LEU A 38 9.55 -1.93 -8.90
C LEU A 38 9.55 -2.85 -10.10
N THR A 39 9.21 -2.33 -11.26
CA THR A 39 9.15 -3.10 -12.50
C THR A 39 9.45 -2.20 -13.70
N ASN A 40 9.88 -2.79 -14.80
CA ASN A 40 9.92 -2.13 -16.09
C ASN A 40 8.87 -2.69 -17.07
N ASN A 41 7.95 -3.53 -16.56
CA ASN A 41 6.86 -4.08 -17.34
C ASN A 41 5.61 -3.20 -17.17
N GLY A 42 5.38 -2.30 -18.13
CA GLY A 42 4.27 -1.37 -18.09
C GLY A 42 2.90 -2.04 -18.16
N GLU A 43 2.78 -3.14 -18.89
CA GLU A 43 1.52 -3.89 -19.01
C GLU A 43 1.14 -4.51 -17.67
N LEU A 44 2.10 -5.13 -16.98
CA LEU A 44 1.88 -5.70 -15.67
C LEU A 44 1.48 -4.63 -14.66
N ALA A 45 2.21 -3.51 -14.63
CA ALA A 45 1.90 -2.41 -13.72
C ALA A 45 0.50 -1.87 -13.96
N HIS A 46 0.12 -1.67 -15.22
CA HIS A 46 -1.22 -1.20 -15.58
C HIS A 46 -2.28 -2.18 -15.09
N PHE A 47 -2.07 -3.48 -15.28
CA PHE A 47 -2.99 -4.52 -14.82
C PHE A 47 -3.16 -4.46 -13.30
N LEU A 48 -2.04 -4.44 -12.55
CA LEU A 48 -2.06 -4.47 -11.10
C LEU A 48 -2.67 -3.21 -10.48
N LEU A 49 -2.55 -2.07 -11.16
CA LEU A 49 -3.05 -0.78 -10.66
C LEU A 49 -4.48 -0.47 -11.10
N SER A 50 -5.02 -1.22 -12.05
CA SER A 50 -6.36 -0.97 -12.56
C SER A 50 -7.42 -1.29 -11.51
N PRO A 51 -8.31 -0.34 -11.15
CA PRO A 51 -9.35 -0.58 -10.14
C PRO A 51 -10.27 -1.75 -10.47
N LYS A 52 -10.49 -2.05 -11.75
CA LYS A 52 -11.39 -3.14 -12.18
C LYS A 52 -10.88 -4.53 -11.81
N HIS A 53 -9.58 -4.69 -11.53
CA HIS A 53 -9.01 -5.98 -11.17
C HIS A 53 -9.02 -6.24 -9.67
N HIS A 54 -9.38 -5.26 -8.86
CA HIS A 54 -9.53 -5.38 -7.40
C HIS A 54 -8.31 -6.03 -6.72
N VAL A 55 -7.10 -5.64 -7.16
CA VAL A 55 -5.86 -6.17 -6.59
C VAL A 55 -5.72 -5.70 -5.14
N LYS A 56 -5.58 -6.65 -4.23
CA LYS A 56 -5.55 -6.36 -2.80
C LYS A 56 -4.22 -5.77 -2.36
N LYS A 57 -4.31 -4.80 -1.44
CA LYS A 57 -3.17 -4.18 -0.75
C LYS A 57 -3.46 -4.22 0.73
N LYS A 58 -2.48 -4.63 1.53
CA LYS A 58 -2.62 -4.63 2.98
C LYS A 58 -1.72 -3.57 3.59
N TYR A 59 -2.27 -2.86 4.55
CA TYR A 59 -1.56 -1.82 5.29
C TYR A 59 -1.68 -2.07 6.78
N TYR A 60 -0.55 -2.02 7.47
CA TYR A 60 -0.50 -1.89 8.92
C TYR A 60 -0.54 -0.41 9.27
N PHE A 61 -1.33 -0.05 10.27
CA PHE A 61 -1.36 1.34 10.73
C PHE A 61 -1.55 1.44 12.24
N GLU A 62 -1.09 2.57 12.78
CA GLU A 62 -1.25 2.94 14.18
C GLU A 62 -2.01 4.25 14.26
N THR A 63 -2.83 4.39 15.29
CA THR A 63 -3.70 5.54 15.45
C THR A 63 -3.41 6.32 16.74
N LYS A 64 -3.82 7.58 16.74
CA LYS A 64 -3.68 8.46 17.90
C LYS A 64 -4.62 8.05 19.03
N PHE A 65 -5.84 7.64 18.71
CA PHE A 65 -6.87 7.25 19.65
C PHE A 65 -7.21 5.77 19.52
N PRO A 66 -7.74 5.12 20.58
CA PRO A 66 -8.14 3.73 20.50
C PRO A 66 -9.18 3.48 19.41
N LEU A 67 -9.11 2.30 18.81
CA LEU A 67 -10.05 1.82 17.80
C LEU A 67 -11.09 0.94 18.47
N SER A 68 -12.37 1.21 18.20
CA SER A 68 -13.49 0.40 18.70
C SER A 68 -13.94 -0.61 17.64
N SER A 69 -14.75 -1.60 18.08
CA SER A 69 -15.41 -2.51 17.13
C SER A 69 -16.38 -1.76 16.21
N GLU A 70 -16.96 -0.67 16.69
CA GLU A 70 -17.84 0.20 15.90
C GLU A 70 -17.04 0.91 14.78
N ASP A 71 -15.83 1.39 15.09
CA ASP A 71 -14.93 1.97 14.10
C ASP A 71 -14.58 0.96 13.01
N LYS A 72 -14.26 -0.27 13.41
CA LYS A 72 -13.98 -1.37 12.48
C LYS A 72 -15.16 -1.59 11.54
N THR A 73 -16.37 -1.71 12.09
CA THR A 73 -17.58 -1.93 11.29
C THR A 73 -17.83 -0.78 10.32
N ALA A 74 -17.66 0.47 10.78
CA ALA A 74 -17.82 1.65 9.93
C ALA A 74 -16.81 1.66 8.77
N LEU A 75 -15.55 1.40 9.06
CA LEU A 75 -14.49 1.36 8.04
C LEU A 75 -14.74 0.26 7.01
N GLU A 76 -15.15 -0.92 7.47
CA GLU A 76 -15.41 -2.07 6.59
C GLU A 76 -16.60 -1.85 5.67
N GLY A 77 -17.61 -1.13 6.14
CA GLY A 77 -18.82 -0.84 5.36
C GLY A 77 -18.67 0.30 4.36
N GLY A 78 -17.58 1.05 4.46
CA GLY A 78 -17.34 2.22 3.63
C GLY A 78 -17.68 3.53 4.34
N VAL A 79 -16.81 4.53 4.16
CA VAL A 79 -16.95 5.85 4.76
C VAL A 79 -16.76 6.93 3.70
N ASP A 80 -17.36 8.09 3.94
CA ASP A 80 -17.22 9.26 3.06
C ASP A 80 -15.87 9.94 3.33
N ILE A 81 -15.04 10.02 2.30
CA ILE A 81 -13.71 10.64 2.38
C ILE A 81 -13.62 11.97 1.62
N GLY A 82 -14.74 12.65 1.48
CA GLY A 82 -14.81 13.93 0.79
C GLY A 82 -15.58 13.87 -0.52
N GLY A 83 -16.81 13.34 -0.47
CA GLY A 83 -17.67 13.17 -1.64
C GLY A 83 -17.52 11.82 -2.34
N TYR A 84 -16.72 10.93 -1.78
CA TYR A 84 -16.55 9.56 -2.26
C TYR A 84 -16.74 8.59 -1.09
N ILE A 85 -17.62 7.62 -1.26
CA ILE A 85 -17.82 6.54 -0.28
C ILE A 85 -16.86 5.41 -0.63
N THR A 86 -15.99 5.04 0.31
CA THR A 86 -15.01 3.99 0.08
C THR A 86 -15.67 2.63 -0.13
N ALA A 87 -15.05 1.79 -0.96
CA ALA A 87 -15.51 0.43 -1.17
C ALA A 87 -15.41 -0.39 0.12
N PRO A 88 -16.26 -1.42 0.29
CA PRO A 88 -16.13 -2.33 1.42
C PRO A 88 -14.71 -2.90 1.51
N CYS A 89 -14.22 -3.04 2.73
CA CYS A 89 -12.85 -3.53 2.98
C CYS A 89 -12.83 -4.40 4.22
N GLU A 90 -11.66 -4.95 4.52
CA GLU A 90 -11.45 -5.78 5.70
C GLU A 90 -10.53 -5.04 6.68
N VAL A 91 -10.89 -5.02 7.95
CA VAL A 91 -10.08 -4.44 9.01
C VAL A 91 -9.88 -5.47 10.10
N GLU A 92 -8.62 -5.70 10.48
CA GLU A 92 -8.27 -6.57 11.58
C GLU A 92 -7.66 -5.74 12.72
N LEU A 93 -8.33 -5.68 13.85
CA LEU A 93 -7.80 -4.99 15.04
C LEU A 93 -6.78 -5.89 15.70
N ILE A 94 -5.53 -5.43 15.81
CA ILE A 94 -4.43 -6.22 16.40
C ILE A 94 -3.92 -5.62 17.70
N GLY A 95 -4.50 -4.52 18.13
CA GLY A 95 -4.17 -3.83 19.37
C GLY A 95 -5.15 -2.70 19.57
N GLU A 96 -5.04 -2.02 20.71
CA GLU A 96 -5.92 -0.90 21.03
C GLU A 96 -5.85 0.22 20.00
N LYS A 97 -4.63 0.49 19.50
CA LYS A 97 -4.35 1.56 18.52
C LYS A 97 -3.65 1.05 17.29
N LYS A 98 -3.82 -0.22 16.95
CA LYS A 98 -3.12 -0.87 15.85
C LYS A 98 -4.08 -1.76 15.06
N ALA A 99 -3.98 -1.71 13.73
CA ALA A 99 -4.83 -2.54 12.88
C ALA A 99 -4.16 -2.81 11.54
N VAL A 100 -4.71 -3.80 10.83
CA VAL A 100 -4.37 -4.08 9.44
C VAL A 100 -5.63 -3.88 8.61
N ILE A 101 -5.53 -3.12 7.53
CA ILE A 101 -6.62 -2.89 6.59
C ILE A 101 -6.25 -3.45 5.23
N THR A 102 -7.20 -4.16 4.60
CA THR A 102 -7.04 -4.69 3.25
C THR A 102 -7.94 -3.94 2.29
N LEU A 103 -7.34 -3.24 1.33
CA LEU A 103 -8.04 -2.42 0.34
C LEU A 103 -7.89 -3.01 -1.06
N THR A 104 -8.91 -2.79 -1.88
CA THR A 104 -8.88 -3.12 -3.33
C THR A 104 -8.84 -1.86 -4.20
N GLU A 105 -8.77 -0.70 -3.59
CA GLU A 105 -8.71 0.60 -4.27
C GLU A 105 -7.60 1.45 -3.64
N GLY A 106 -7.27 2.57 -4.28
CA GLY A 106 -6.20 3.43 -3.80
C GLY A 106 -6.48 4.90 -4.09
N LYS A 107 -7.48 5.46 -3.42
CA LYS A 107 -7.76 6.88 -3.53
C LYS A 107 -6.70 7.69 -2.79
N TYR A 108 -6.52 8.95 -3.19
CA TYR A 108 -5.53 9.85 -2.61
C TYR A 108 -5.71 9.94 -1.09
N HIS A 109 -4.66 9.64 -0.34
CA HIS A 109 -4.65 9.63 1.13
C HIS A 109 -5.80 8.84 1.76
N GLN A 110 -6.24 7.78 1.11
CA GLN A 110 -7.48 7.08 1.47
C GLN A 110 -7.54 6.66 2.94
N ILE A 111 -6.51 5.96 3.44
CA ILE A 111 -6.53 5.44 4.81
C ILE A 111 -6.57 6.58 5.81
N LYS A 112 -5.80 7.64 5.59
CA LYS A 112 -5.79 8.82 6.46
C LYS A 112 -7.17 9.47 6.52
N LEU A 113 -7.83 9.60 5.38
CA LEU A 113 -9.16 10.19 5.30
C LEU A 113 -10.23 9.26 5.88
N MET A 114 -10.09 7.95 5.72
CA MET A 114 -11.00 6.98 6.34
C MET A 114 -10.95 7.08 7.86
N LEU A 115 -9.76 7.13 8.43
CA LEU A 115 -9.62 7.24 9.88
C LEU A 115 -10.13 8.60 10.39
N ALA A 116 -9.93 9.67 9.64
CA ALA A 116 -10.51 10.98 9.97
C ALA A 116 -12.04 10.93 9.99
N ALA A 117 -12.66 10.15 9.11
CA ALA A 117 -14.12 9.99 9.05
C ALA A 117 -14.69 9.32 10.31
N VAL A 118 -13.90 8.55 11.03
CA VAL A 118 -14.28 7.96 12.31
C VAL A 118 -13.63 8.70 13.49
N HIS A 119 -13.26 9.95 13.29
CA HIS A 119 -12.71 10.85 14.32
C HIS A 119 -11.40 10.37 14.92
N ASN A 120 -10.55 9.74 14.10
CA ASN A 120 -9.24 9.26 14.50
C ASN A 120 -8.16 9.83 13.58
N GLN A 121 -6.90 9.55 13.89
CA GLN A 121 -5.76 10.02 13.12
C GLN A 121 -4.73 8.90 13.00
N VAL A 122 -4.27 8.65 11.77
CA VAL A 122 -3.16 7.72 11.51
C VAL A 122 -1.85 8.41 11.91
N ILE A 123 -1.08 7.76 12.78
CA ILE A 123 0.23 8.25 13.20
C ILE A 123 1.39 7.43 12.60
N TYR A 124 1.10 6.24 12.07
CA TYR A 124 2.07 5.40 11.37
C TYR A 124 1.34 4.55 10.32
N LEU A 125 1.91 4.42 9.14
CA LEU A 125 1.30 3.68 8.03
C LEU A 125 2.38 2.95 7.25
N LYS A 126 2.16 1.63 7.03
CA LYS A 126 3.12 0.78 6.34
C LYS A 126 2.38 -0.21 5.43
N ARG A 127 2.70 -0.20 4.13
CA ARG A 127 2.15 -1.23 3.24
C ARG A 127 2.91 -2.53 3.44
N ILE A 128 2.21 -3.58 3.82
CA ILE A 128 2.80 -4.87 4.17
C ILE A 128 2.55 -5.96 3.13
N SER A 129 1.66 -5.72 2.18
CA SER A 129 1.37 -6.69 1.11
C SER A 129 0.79 -5.98 -0.10
N PHE A 130 1.10 -6.49 -1.28
CA PHE A 130 0.57 -6.02 -2.56
C PHE A 130 0.44 -7.22 -3.50
N ALA A 131 -0.75 -7.41 -4.09
CA ALA A 131 -0.99 -8.49 -5.05
C ALA A 131 -0.60 -9.88 -4.52
N GLU A 132 -0.87 -10.15 -3.23
CA GLU A 132 -0.56 -11.40 -2.54
C GLU A 132 0.94 -11.63 -2.28
N ILE A 133 1.77 -10.64 -2.56
CA ILE A 133 3.19 -10.67 -2.21
C ILE A 133 3.37 -9.91 -0.91
N SER A 134 3.90 -10.59 0.11
CA SER A 134 4.15 -9.98 1.42
C SER A 134 5.51 -9.30 1.46
N LEU A 135 5.60 -8.21 2.20
CA LEU A 135 6.86 -7.57 2.49
C LEU A 135 7.75 -8.53 3.27
N ASP A 136 8.99 -8.67 2.81
CA ASP A 136 9.99 -9.50 3.47
C ASP A 136 10.41 -8.84 4.79
N SER A 137 10.08 -9.48 5.92
CA SER A 137 10.36 -8.94 7.24
C SER A 137 11.86 -8.86 7.57
N THR A 138 12.70 -9.56 6.81
CA THR A 138 14.16 -9.52 6.99
C THR A 138 14.82 -8.39 6.18
N LEU A 139 14.06 -7.73 5.31
CA LEU A 139 14.55 -6.65 4.48
C LEU A 139 14.45 -5.33 5.24
N GLU A 140 15.59 -4.67 5.47
CA GLU A 140 15.62 -3.37 6.14
C GLU A 140 15.05 -2.26 5.26
N GLU A 141 14.53 -1.20 5.88
CA GLU A 141 14.10 -0.02 5.15
C GLU A 141 15.22 0.54 4.27
N GLY A 142 14.85 0.94 3.05
CA GLY A 142 15.82 1.42 2.07
C GLY A 142 16.54 0.31 1.30
N SER A 143 16.37 -0.92 1.72
CA SER A 143 16.96 -2.08 1.03
C SER A 143 16.01 -2.66 0.00
N TRP A 144 16.55 -3.45 -0.91
CA TRP A 144 15.78 -4.07 -1.99
C TRP A 144 16.24 -5.50 -2.21
N ARG A 145 15.39 -6.28 -2.85
CA ARG A 145 15.73 -7.62 -3.35
C ARG A 145 14.94 -7.92 -4.61
N TYR A 146 15.38 -8.91 -5.35
CA TYR A 146 14.57 -9.45 -6.44
C TYR A 146 13.43 -10.28 -5.87
N LEU A 147 12.33 -10.35 -6.61
CA LEU A 147 11.26 -11.28 -6.29
C LEU A 147 11.75 -12.71 -6.49
N SER A 148 11.25 -13.63 -5.65
CA SER A 148 11.50 -15.06 -5.83
C SER A 148 10.71 -15.57 -7.04
N ASP A 149 11.09 -16.76 -7.54
CA ASP A 149 10.38 -17.39 -8.65
C ASP A 149 8.91 -17.64 -8.33
N SER A 150 8.60 -18.01 -7.10
CA SER A 150 7.22 -18.22 -6.66
C SER A 150 6.42 -16.92 -6.62
N GLU A 151 7.05 -15.81 -6.22
CA GLU A 151 6.41 -14.49 -6.23
C GLU A 151 6.14 -14.01 -7.65
N ILE A 152 7.09 -14.20 -8.55
CA ILE A 152 6.93 -13.89 -9.97
C ILE A 152 5.78 -14.70 -10.55
N GLU A 153 5.68 -15.97 -10.22
CA GLU A 153 4.60 -16.85 -10.67
C GLU A 153 3.23 -16.35 -10.20
N ILE A 154 3.13 -15.86 -8.96
CA ILE A 154 1.89 -15.26 -8.45
C ILE A 154 1.46 -14.08 -9.33
N LEU A 155 2.38 -13.21 -9.69
CA LEU A 155 2.09 -12.06 -10.55
C LEU A 155 1.71 -12.49 -11.97
N GLU A 156 2.39 -13.47 -12.53
CA GLU A 156 2.13 -13.97 -13.88
C GLU A 156 0.77 -14.62 -13.99
N ARG A 157 0.31 -15.32 -12.95
CA ARG A 157 -1.02 -15.92 -12.93
C ARG A 157 -2.15 -14.90 -12.95
N ARG A 158 -1.90 -13.68 -12.42
CA ARG A 158 -2.87 -12.59 -12.45
C ARG A 158 -2.95 -11.90 -13.80
N PHE A 159 -1.83 -11.90 -14.48
CA PHE A 159 -1.66 -11.22 -15.75
C PHE A 159 -2.05 -12.11 -16.94
#